data_aea6e7eb4e2fac58e8042c4a34e0d198
#
_entry.id   aea6e7eb4e2fac58e8042c4a34e0d198
#
_cell.length_a   1.000
_cell.length_b   1.000
_cell.length_c   1.000
_cell.angle_alpha   90.00
_cell.angle_beta   90.00
_cell.angle_gamma   90.00
#
_symmetry.space_group_name_H-M   'P 1'
#
loop_
_entity.id
_entity.type
_entity.pdbx_description
1 polymer ?
#
loop_
_entity_poly.entity_id
_entity_poly.type
_entity_poly.pdbx_seq_one_letter_code
_entity_poly.pdbx_strand_id
1 'polypeptide(L)'
;LKGKGKDLGGICNYEGGKEYYEYILAHKTGSSKSVKEMVTVLNQVLDDSTSMLYDVYVNAPDVYMEYFGDENFVVEGLSDPRSFLEYYKQEMDGSYPTPPEVNYKISDIDPSIADILSPAFCVTPCIDDYTDNVIQVNRSKDNGGAGGLSATYAHEGYPGHLYQMTYFLSTDPYPVRDALSFLGYDEGWAMYVEMRSYNLVTYENYDSEYVREMYIAGTLQNIAFSCLADIYVNYYGYTVDELASYMNDNGFNGDAAQGLYDMMIEEPGYYPQYFIGYLEFVELRDYAEEKLGADFDEVAYHKVILETGPCDFDTLRAQVDRYIETVK
;
A
#
# COMPACT_ATOMS: atom_id res chain seq x y z
N LEU A 1 -4.10 34.01 -7.62
CA LEU A 1 -4.87 33.31 -8.67
C LEU A 1 -6.31 32.97 -8.25
N LYS A 2 -6.69 33.28 -7.01
CA LYS A 2 -7.99 32.98 -6.45
C LYS A 2 -9.12 33.54 -7.35
N GLY A 3 -9.99 32.66 -7.87
CA GLY A 3 -11.18 33.01 -8.65
C GLY A 3 -10.98 33.17 -10.16
N LYS A 4 -9.86 32.72 -10.74
CA LYS A 4 -9.63 32.73 -12.20
C LYS A 4 -9.56 31.35 -12.86
N GLY A 5 -9.63 30.28 -12.07
CA GLY A 5 -9.73 28.91 -12.58
C GLY A 5 -11.15 28.59 -13.06
N LYS A 6 -11.27 27.72 -14.04
CA LYS A 6 -12.53 27.03 -14.33
C LYS A 6 -12.49 25.73 -13.56
N ASP A 7 -13.45 25.53 -12.69
CA ASP A 7 -13.68 24.22 -12.09
C ASP A 7 -14.53 23.43 -13.09
N LEU A 8 -13.90 22.45 -13.71
CA LEU A 8 -14.56 21.54 -14.66
C LEU A 8 -14.68 20.12 -14.05
N GLY A 9 -14.31 19.95 -12.77
CA GLY A 9 -14.25 18.66 -12.12
C GLY A 9 -13.06 17.82 -12.56
N GLY A 10 -13.27 16.51 -12.80
CA GLY A 10 -12.19 15.60 -13.18
C GLY A 10 -11.34 16.06 -14.35
N ILE A 11 -10.07 15.65 -14.36
CA ILE A 11 -9.06 16.05 -15.36
C ILE A 11 -9.53 15.83 -16.80
N CYS A 12 -10.27 14.76 -17.08
CA CYS A 12 -10.78 14.44 -18.42
C CYS A 12 -11.66 15.54 -19.05
N ASN A 13 -12.19 16.45 -18.25
CA ASN A 13 -13.04 17.57 -18.72
C ASN A 13 -12.22 18.77 -19.26
N TYR A 14 -10.90 18.70 -19.16
CA TYR A 14 -9.98 19.69 -19.73
C TYR A 14 -9.45 19.23 -21.09
N GLU A 15 -9.03 20.16 -21.96
CA GLU A 15 -8.42 19.83 -23.25
C GLU A 15 -7.13 19.01 -23.02
N GLY A 16 -7.03 17.82 -23.63
CA GLY A 16 -5.93 16.89 -23.43
C GLY A 16 -5.91 16.21 -22.04
N GLY A 17 -7.04 16.32 -21.29
CA GLY A 17 -7.09 15.87 -19.91
C GLY A 17 -6.98 14.35 -19.75
N LYS A 18 -7.55 13.56 -20.68
CA LYS A 18 -7.44 12.10 -20.61
C LYS A 18 -6.01 11.63 -20.81
N GLU A 19 -5.34 12.13 -21.82
CA GLU A 19 -3.94 11.83 -22.11
C GLU A 19 -3.02 12.27 -20.97
N TYR A 20 -3.35 13.41 -20.33
CA TYR A 20 -2.61 13.88 -19.16
C TYR A 20 -2.85 12.98 -17.93
N TYR A 21 -4.06 12.49 -17.73
CA TYR A 21 -4.35 11.54 -16.63
C TYR A 21 -3.68 10.19 -16.85
N GLU A 22 -3.65 9.68 -18.10
CA GLU A 22 -2.87 8.47 -18.44
C GLU A 22 -1.38 8.66 -18.11
N TYR A 23 -0.82 9.84 -18.40
CA TYR A 23 0.55 10.18 -18.02
C TYR A 23 0.73 10.22 -16.49
N ILE A 24 -0.21 10.82 -15.75
CA ILE A 24 -0.18 10.85 -14.28
C ILE A 24 -0.15 9.42 -13.73
N LEU A 25 -1.04 8.55 -14.20
CA LEU A 25 -1.09 7.16 -13.75
C LEU A 25 0.21 6.43 -14.04
N ALA A 26 0.70 6.47 -15.28
CA ALA A 26 1.95 5.83 -15.64
C ALA A 26 3.14 6.33 -14.78
N HIS A 27 3.20 7.64 -14.53
CA HIS A 27 4.26 8.25 -13.73
C HIS A 27 4.16 7.90 -12.24
N LYS A 28 2.97 8.00 -11.65
CA LYS A 28 2.76 7.74 -10.22
C LYS A 28 2.83 6.25 -9.88
N THR A 29 2.28 5.39 -10.73
CA THR A 29 2.27 3.93 -10.47
C THR A 29 3.52 3.22 -10.94
N GLY A 30 4.30 3.80 -11.87
CA GLY A 30 5.43 3.11 -12.51
C GLY A 30 5.01 1.90 -13.38
N SER A 31 3.71 1.69 -13.60
CA SER A 31 3.16 0.58 -14.36
C SER A 31 2.93 0.97 -15.82
N SER A 32 3.17 0.04 -16.74
CA SER A 32 2.86 0.18 -18.17
C SER A 32 1.42 -0.24 -18.52
N LYS A 33 0.61 -0.66 -17.53
CA LYS A 33 -0.80 -1.02 -17.76
C LYS A 33 -1.61 0.19 -18.24
N SER A 34 -2.41 -0.02 -19.26
CA SER A 34 -3.41 0.95 -19.71
C SER A 34 -4.51 1.14 -18.65
N VAL A 35 -5.20 2.28 -18.67
CA VAL A 35 -6.35 2.55 -17.79
C VAL A 35 -7.38 1.42 -17.85
N LYS A 36 -7.63 0.85 -19.04
CA LYS A 36 -8.57 -0.26 -19.19
C LYS A 36 -8.11 -1.53 -18.48
N GLU A 37 -6.83 -1.85 -18.53
CA GLU A 37 -6.24 -3.00 -17.82
C GLU A 37 -6.30 -2.76 -16.32
N MET A 38 -5.97 -1.55 -15.85
CA MET A 38 -6.12 -1.17 -14.44
C MET A 38 -7.56 -1.35 -13.96
N VAL A 39 -8.55 -0.83 -14.69
CA VAL A 39 -9.98 -1.00 -14.35
C VAL A 39 -10.38 -2.48 -14.31
N THR A 40 -9.84 -3.30 -15.22
CA THR A 40 -10.17 -4.74 -15.25
C THR A 40 -9.65 -5.44 -13.99
N VAL A 41 -8.40 -5.24 -13.63
CA VAL A 41 -7.82 -5.89 -12.45
C VAL A 41 -8.42 -5.35 -11.15
N LEU A 42 -8.69 -4.05 -11.06
CA LEU A 42 -9.32 -3.45 -9.90
C LEU A 42 -10.74 -3.98 -9.64
N ASN A 43 -11.56 -4.15 -10.68
CA ASN A 43 -12.88 -4.76 -10.53
C ASN A 43 -12.77 -6.23 -10.09
N GLN A 44 -11.81 -6.99 -10.61
CA GLN A 44 -11.58 -8.36 -10.15
C GLN A 44 -11.24 -8.41 -8.66
N VAL A 45 -10.35 -7.52 -8.20
CA VAL A 45 -10.01 -7.44 -6.76
C VAL A 45 -11.23 -7.05 -5.91
N LEU A 46 -12.07 -6.14 -6.40
CA LEU A 46 -13.29 -5.73 -5.70
C LEU A 46 -14.27 -6.90 -5.56
N ASP A 47 -14.44 -7.70 -6.60
CA ASP A 47 -15.29 -8.90 -6.59
C ASP A 47 -14.72 -9.98 -5.66
N ASP A 48 -13.40 -10.24 -5.73
CA ASP A 48 -12.73 -11.26 -4.92
C ASP A 48 -12.75 -10.87 -3.43
N SER A 49 -12.45 -9.62 -3.09
CA SER A 49 -12.49 -9.14 -1.72
C SER A 49 -13.92 -9.16 -1.13
N THR A 50 -14.92 -8.83 -1.93
CA THR A 50 -16.32 -8.95 -1.53
C THR A 50 -16.70 -10.41 -1.23
N SER A 51 -16.18 -11.35 -2.02
CA SER A 51 -16.38 -12.78 -1.78
C SER A 51 -15.71 -13.24 -0.49
N MET A 52 -14.49 -12.78 -0.21
CA MET A 52 -13.79 -13.06 1.05
C MET A 52 -14.56 -12.53 2.26
N LEU A 53 -15.04 -11.29 2.20
CA LEU A 53 -15.88 -10.71 3.28
C LEU A 53 -17.14 -11.53 3.54
N TYR A 54 -17.77 -12.03 2.46
CA TYR A 54 -18.96 -12.87 2.59
C TYR A 54 -18.62 -14.24 3.22
N ASP A 55 -17.47 -14.82 2.88
CA ASP A 55 -17.02 -16.09 3.47
C ASP A 55 -16.78 -15.93 4.98
N VAL A 56 -16.17 -14.83 5.42
CA VAL A 56 -16.02 -14.55 6.87
C VAL A 56 -17.39 -14.31 7.52
N TYR A 57 -18.29 -13.56 6.88
CA TYR A 57 -19.65 -13.37 7.40
C TYR A 57 -20.38 -14.70 7.66
N VAL A 58 -20.19 -15.68 6.78
CA VAL A 58 -20.85 -17.00 6.91
C VAL A 58 -20.17 -17.90 7.94
N ASN A 59 -18.83 -17.93 7.97
CA ASN A 59 -18.07 -18.91 8.75
C ASN A 59 -17.62 -18.39 10.13
N ALA A 60 -17.45 -17.07 10.28
CA ALA A 60 -17.03 -16.41 11.53
C ALA A 60 -17.81 -15.10 11.73
N PRO A 61 -19.13 -15.16 11.92
CA PRO A 61 -20.00 -13.98 12.02
C PRO A 61 -19.64 -13.07 13.20
N ASP A 62 -19.05 -13.57 14.26
CA ASP A 62 -18.53 -12.82 15.39
C ASP A 62 -17.36 -11.92 14.99
N VAL A 63 -16.40 -12.44 14.21
CA VAL A 63 -15.30 -11.66 13.63
C VAL A 63 -15.84 -10.58 12.70
N TYR A 64 -16.76 -10.94 11.81
CA TYR A 64 -17.39 -9.99 10.89
C TYR A 64 -18.08 -8.83 11.62
N MET A 65 -18.86 -9.15 12.64
CA MET A 65 -19.60 -8.14 13.41
C MET A 65 -18.67 -7.26 14.26
N GLU A 66 -17.58 -7.81 14.78
CA GLU A 66 -16.58 -7.04 15.51
C GLU A 66 -15.83 -6.06 14.61
N TYR A 67 -15.45 -6.50 13.40
CA TYR A 67 -14.73 -5.65 12.42
C TYR A 67 -15.56 -4.42 12.01
N PHE A 68 -16.85 -4.58 11.74
CA PHE A 68 -17.75 -3.47 11.39
C PHE A 68 -18.36 -2.77 12.61
N GLY A 69 -18.09 -3.22 13.82
CA GLY A 69 -18.53 -2.65 15.08
C GLY A 69 -17.46 -1.79 15.73
N ASP A 70 -16.91 -2.29 16.83
CA ASP A 70 -15.92 -1.56 17.66
C ASP A 70 -14.46 -1.82 17.24
N GLU A 71 -14.23 -2.82 16.39
CA GLU A 71 -12.88 -3.21 15.86
C GLU A 71 -11.84 -3.42 16.97
N ASN A 72 -12.19 -4.18 18.01
CA ASN A 72 -11.33 -4.42 19.16
C ASN A 72 -10.44 -5.68 18.98
N PHE A 73 -9.83 -5.88 17.84
CA PHE A 73 -8.87 -6.96 17.65
C PHE A 73 -7.52 -6.59 18.26
N VAL A 74 -7.14 -7.31 19.29
CA VAL A 74 -5.86 -7.12 19.99
C VAL A 74 -4.85 -8.15 19.48
N VAL A 75 -3.68 -7.68 19.04
CA VAL A 75 -2.58 -8.56 18.65
C VAL A 75 -1.94 -9.17 19.90
N GLU A 76 -1.78 -10.48 19.91
CA GLU A 76 -1.26 -11.21 21.04
C GLU A 76 0.19 -10.83 21.37
N GLY A 77 0.42 -10.35 22.60
CA GLY A 77 1.75 -10.06 23.12
C GLY A 77 2.42 -8.77 22.61
N LEU A 78 1.76 -8.01 21.73
CA LEU A 78 2.28 -6.74 21.20
C LEU A 78 1.32 -5.60 21.56
N SER A 79 1.86 -4.47 22.02
CA SER A 79 1.01 -3.39 22.56
C SER A 79 1.48 -1.96 22.26
N ASP A 80 2.67 -1.78 21.72
CA ASP A 80 3.24 -0.46 21.44
C ASP A 80 4.04 -0.49 20.12
N PRO A 81 4.24 0.68 19.47
CA PRO A 81 4.90 0.74 18.16
C PRO A 81 6.28 0.08 18.11
N ARG A 82 7.06 0.19 19.20
CA ARG A 82 8.40 -0.42 19.24
C ARG A 82 8.33 -1.94 19.29
N SER A 83 7.38 -2.49 20.05
CA SER A 83 7.21 -3.94 20.13
C SER A 83 6.84 -4.54 18.77
N PHE A 84 5.98 -3.87 17.99
CA PHE A 84 5.65 -4.27 16.62
C PHE A 84 6.87 -4.21 15.69
N LEU A 85 7.61 -3.10 15.70
CA LEU A 85 8.77 -2.92 14.83
C LEU A 85 9.87 -3.97 15.10
N GLU A 86 10.19 -4.24 16.37
CA GLU A 86 11.18 -5.24 16.74
C GLU A 86 10.69 -6.65 16.41
N TYR A 87 9.42 -6.93 16.61
CA TYR A 87 8.82 -8.21 16.24
C TYR A 87 8.91 -8.46 14.73
N TYR A 88 8.44 -7.52 13.91
CA TYR A 88 8.52 -7.66 12.46
C TYR A 88 9.95 -7.75 11.94
N LYS A 89 10.89 -7.00 12.55
CA LYS A 89 12.31 -7.12 12.22
C LYS A 89 12.86 -8.54 12.45
N GLN A 90 12.39 -9.24 13.47
CA GLN A 90 12.75 -10.64 13.75
C GLN A 90 12.08 -11.61 12.76
N GLU A 91 10.80 -11.37 12.44
CA GLU A 91 10.02 -12.24 11.54
C GLU A 91 10.44 -12.11 10.05
N MET A 92 11.34 -11.20 9.72
CA MET A 92 11.91 -11.10 8.37
C MET A 92 12.83 -12.27 7.99
N ASP A 93 13.35 -13.00 8.98
CA ASP A 93 14.30 -14.10 8.74
C ASP A 93 13.67 -15.20 7.88
N GLY A 94 14.38 -15.62 6.84
CA GLY A 94 13.91 -16.63 5.89
C GLY A 94 13.03 -16.14 4.75
N SER A 95 12.56 -14.85 4.78
CA SER A 95 11.79 -14.26 3.68
C SER A 95 12.46 -13.05 3.04
N TYR A 96 13.27 -12.32 3.80
CA TYR A 96 13.92 -11.08 3.35
C TYR A 96 15.42 -11.11 3.60
N PRO A 97 16.23 -10.38 2.79
CA PRO A 97 17.65 -10.16 3.10
C PRO A 97 17.85 -9.52 4.47
N THR A 98 18.96 -9.83 5.11
CA THR A 98 19.32 -9.24 6.40
C THR A 98 19.32 -7.72 6.33
N PRO A 99 18.57 -7.00 7.19
CA PRO A 99 18.53 -5.55 7.20
C PRO A 99 19.90 -4.96 7.56
N PRO A 100 20.27 -3.78 7.01
CA PRO A 100 21.45 -3.08 7.45
C PRO A 100 21.32 -2.64 8.91
N GLU A 101 22.47 -2.47 9.57
CA GLU A 101 22.51 -1.94 10.95
C GLU A 101 22.23 -0.44 10.94
N VAL A 102 21.03 -0.05 11.34
CA VAL A 102 20.60 1.35 11.44
C VAL A 102 19.92 1.63 12.78
N ASN A 103 20.01 2.87 13.22
CA ASN A 103 19.24 3.37 14.36
C ASN A 103 17.90 3.92 13.86
N TYR A 104 16.88 3.82 14.71
CA TYR A 104 15.64 4.55 14.53
C TYR A 104 15.07 5.00 15.85
N LYS A 105 14.42 6.15 15.85
CA LYS A 105 13.64 6.64 16.97
C LYS A 105 12.17 6.73 16.58
N ILE A 106 11.30 6.49 17.55
CA ILE A 106 9.87 6.75 17.43
C ILE A 106 9.63 8.15 18.02
N SER A 107 8.94 8.98 17.26
CA SER A 107 8.60 10.35 17.65
C SER A 107 7.11 10.57 17.50
N ASP A 108 6.48 11.17 18.49
CA ASP A 108 5.06 11.45 18.44
C ASP A 108 4.76 12.66 17.54
N ILE A 109 3.67 12.59 16.78
CA ILE A 109 3.15 13.69 15.97
C ILE A 109 2.59 14.76 16.90
N ASP A 110 2.84 16.04 16.57
CA ASP A 110 2.30 17.16 17.34
C ASP A 110 0.76 17.11 17.36
N PRO A 111 0.11 17.17 18.54
CA PRO A 111 -1.36 17.08 18.62
C PRO A 111 -2.12 18.11 17.78
N SER A 112 -1.50 19.25 17.45
CA SER A 112 -2.15 20.32 16.67
C SER A 112 -2.39 19.94 15.20
N ILE A 113 -1.72 18.90 14.69
CA ILE A 113 -1.83 18.41 13.30
C ILE A 113 -2.24 16.92 13.24
N ALA A 114 -2.44 16.30 14.39
CA ALA A 114 -2.72 14.86 14.48
C ALA A 114 -3.99 14.43 13.73
N ASP A 115 -5.02 15.28 13.72
CA ASP A 115 -6.30 14.96 13.08
C ASP A 115 -6.21 14.76 11.56
N ILE A 116 -5.24 15.42 10.91
CA ILE A 116 -5.07 15.42 9.46
C ILE A 116 -3.95 14.49 8.96
N LEU A 117 -3.23 13.83 9.86
CA LEU A 117 -2.12 12.95 9.50
C LEU A 117 -2.46 11.47 9.68
N SER A 118 -1.74 10.63 8.93
CA SER A 118 -1.80 9.17 9.02
C SER A 118 -1.48 8.65 10.43
N PRO A 119 -1.82 7.41 10.76
CA PRO A 119 -1.49 6.78 12.04
C PRO A 119 0.02 6.70 12.32
N ALA A 120 0.82 6.51 11.29
CA ALA A 120 2.28 6.61 11.36
C ALA A 120 2.85 7.00 9.99
N PHE A 121 4.12 7.39 9.94
CA PHE A 121 4.89 7.50 8.71
C PHE A 121 6.40 7.44 8.98
N CYS A 122 7.14 6.84 8.07
CA CYS A 122 8.58 6.83 8.06
C CYS A 122 9.10 8.13 7.44
N VAL A 123 10.00 8.81 8.14
CA VAL A 123 10.67 9.99 7.58
C VAL A 123 11.75 9.51 6.63
N THR A 124 11.73 9.97 5.39
CA THR A 124 12.74 9.63 4.39
C THR A 124 14.15 9.87 4.93
N PRO A 125 15.07 8.90 4.87
CA PRO A 125 16.44 9.05 5.33
C PRO A 125 17.17 10.18 4.62
N CYS A 126 18.17 10.76 5.30
CA CYS A 126 19.07 11.69 4.63
C CYS A 126 19.93 10.96 3.61
N ILE A 127 20.14 11.56 2.45
CA ILE A 127 20.96 10.99 1.36
C ILE A 127 22.42 10.70 1.81
N ASP A 128 22.96 11.55 2.69
CA ASP A 128 24.33 11.48 3.19
C ASP A 128 24.46 10.73 4.52
N ASP A 129 23.33 10.37 5.15
CA ASP A 129 23.31 9.56 6.38
C ASP A 129 21.99 8.82 6.53
N TYR A 130 21.95 7.56 6.09
CA TYR A 130 20.78 6.69 6.24
C TYR A 130 20.79 5.88 7.55
N THR A 131 21.77 6.12 8.44
CA THR A 131 21.93 5.30 9.65
C THR A 131 21.08 5.77 10.83
N ASP A 132 20.61 7.02 10.83
CA ASP A 132 19.76 7.59 11.87
C ASP A 132 18.38 7.98 11.32
N ASN A 133 17.36 7.23 11.70
CA ASN A 133 16.02 7.31 11.12
C ASN A 133 14.94 7.73 12.14
N VAL A 134 13.77 8.12 11.64
CA VAL A 134 12.64 8.51 12.46
C VAL A 134 11.36 7.89 11.93
N ILE A 135 10.59 7.25 12.80
CA ILE A 135 9.20 6.87 12.55
C ILE A 135 8.33 7.81 13.40
N GLN A 136 7.45 8.55 12.74
CA GLN A 136 6.46 9.40 13.39
C GLN A 136 5.21 8.57 13.70
N VAL A 137 4.65 8.70 14.91
CA VAL A 137 3.45 7.97 15.32
C VAL A 137 2.39 8.94 15.81
N ASN A 138 1.19 8.78 15.32
CA ASN A 138 0.02 9.56 15.70
C ASN A 138 -0.69 8.91 16.89
N ARG A 139 -0.36 9.37 18.10
CA ARG A 139 -0.95 8.80 19.33
C ARG A 139 -2.47 8.97 19.43
N SER A 140 -3.06 9.92 18.70
CA SER A 140 -4.52 10.08 18.69
C SER A 140 -5.24 8.96 17.94
N LYS A 141 -4.50 8.23 17.09
CA LYS A 141 -4.98 7.09 16.30
C LYS A 141 -4.39 5.75 16.77
N ASP A 142 -3.49 5.79 17.78
CA ASP A 142 -2.90 4.61 18.40
C ASP A 142 -3.84 4.10 19.50
N ASN A 143 -4.56 3.03 19.22
CA ASN A 143 -5.53 2.42 20.16
C ASN A 143 -4.96 1.20 20.91
N GLY A 144 -3.64 1.15 21.10
CA GLY A 144 -3.00 0.26 22.07
C GLY A 144 -3.01 -1.22 21.67
N GLY A 145 -2.74 -1.54 20.43
CA GLY A 145 -2.61 -2.91 19.94
C GLY A 145 -3.75 -3.39 19.05
N ALA A 146 -4.57 -2.45 18.55
CA ALA A 146 -5.55 -2.77 17.52
C ALA A 146 -4.88 -3.38 16.29
N GLY A 147 -5.47 -4.46 15.81
CA GLY A 147 -4.91 -5.26 14.73
C GLY A 147 -4.62 -4.48 13.45
N GLY A 148 -5.47 -3.49 13.10
CA GLY A 148 -5.29 -2.66 11.92
C GLY A 148 -4.03 -1.80 11.96
N LEU A 149 -3.61 -1.29 13.13
CA LEU A 149 -2.38 -0.52 13.25
C LEU A 149 -1.10 -1.37 13.20
N SER A 150 -1.20 -2.68 13.48
CA SER A 150 -0.05 -3.58 13.38
C SER A 150 0.54 -3.57 11.98
N ALA A 151 -0.31 -3.66 10.96
CA ALA A 151 0.10 -3.63 9.56
C ALA A 151 0.71 -2.28 9.14
N THR A 152 0.23 -1.16 9.70
CA THR A 152 0.85 0.16 9.51
C THR A 152 2.30 0.18 10.00
N TYR A 153 2.63 -0.47 11.12
CA TYR A 153 4.02 -0.55 11.58
C TYR A 153 4.91 -1.43 10.71
N ALA A 154 4.34 -2.44 10.05
CA ALA A 154 5.05 -3.20 9.02
C ALA A 154 5.31 -2.34 7.78
N HIS A 155 4.32 -1.57 7.32
CA HIS A 155 4.39 -0.63 6.21
C HIS A 155 5.49 0.43 6.43
N GLU A 156 5.47 1.10 7.57
CA GLU A 156 6.39 2.21 7.86
C GLU A 156 7.79 1.74 8.30
N GLY A 157 7.88 0.56 8.90
CA GLY A 157 9.10 0.05 9.51
C GLY A 157 9.73 -1.12 8.79
N TYR A 158 9.54 -2.30 9.38
CA TYR A 158 10.08 -3.57 8.90
C TYR A 158 8.95 -4.53 8.50
N PRO A 159 8.97 -5.08 7.28
CA PRO A 159 9.94 -4.91 6.21
C PRO A 159 9.61 -3.79 5.20
N GLY A 160 8.85 -2.76 5.61
CA GLY A 160 8.36 -1.66 4.77
C GLY A 160 9.39 -0.56 4.49
N HIS A 161 8.93 0.70 4.56
CA HIS A 161 9.69 1.87 4.13
C HIS A 161 11.07 2.02 4.78
N LEU A 162 11.17 1.91 6.11
CA LEU A 162 12.46 2.04 6.81
C LEU A 162 13.47 1.03 6.27
N TYR A 163 13.07 -0.22 6.16
CA TYR A 163 13.94 -1.28 5.66
C TYR A 163 14.28 -1.10 4.18
N GLN A 164 13.28 -0.88 3.32
CA GLN A 164 13.46 -0.71 1.89
C GLN A 164 14.45 0.41 1.56
N MET A 165 14.22 1.61 2.11
CA MET A 165 15.05 2.78 1.86
C MET A 165 16.49 2.58 2.38
N THR A 166 16.63 2.12 3.63
CA THR A 166 17.96 1.93 4.22
C THR A 166 18.73 0.77 3.57
N TYR A 167 18.01 -0.29 3.14
CA TYR A 167 18.64 -1.38 2.40
C TYR A 167 19.21 -0.89 1.06
N PHE A 168 18.40 -0.17 0.27
CA PHE A 168 18.84 0.38 -1.01
C PHE A 168 20.02 1.33 -0.84
N LEU A 169 19.96 2.28 0.10
CA LEU A 169 21.05 3.22 0.39
C LEU A 169 22.33 2.50 0.84
N SER A 170 22.22 1.37 1.54
CA SER A 170 23.35 0.56 1.96
C SER A 170 24.11 -0.10 0.80
N THR A 171 23.50 -0.17 -0.40
CA THR A 171 24.17 -0.69 -1.63
C THR A 171 25.07 0.33 -2.31
N ASP A 172 25.21 1.55 -1.78
CA ASP A 172 25.98 2.67 -2.36
C ASP A 172 25.54 3.01 -3.80
N PRO A 173 24.23 3.31 -4.00
CA PRO A 173 23.71 3.62 -5.32
C PRO A 173 24.32 4.92 -5.87
N TYR A 174 24.21 5.13 -7.20
CA TYR A 174 24.58 6.43 -7.77
C TYR A 174 23.69 7.52 -7.15
N PRO A 175 24.26 8.66 -6.67
CA PRO A 175 23.51 9.70 -5.94
C PRO A 175 22.27 10.25 -6.65
N VAL A 176 22.21 10.19 -7.98
CA VAL A 176 21.02 10.59 -8.74
C VAL A 176 19.82 9.69 -8.45
N ARG A 177 20.06 8.41 -8.07
CA ARG A 177 18.99 7.46 -7.76
C ARG A 177 18.22 7.86 -6.51
N ASP A 178 18.89 8.46 -5.54
CA ASP A 178 18.31 8.92 -4.28
C ASP A 178 17.43 10.18 -4.48
N ALA A 179 17.67 10.92 -5.56
CA ALA A 179 16.91 12.11 -5.91
C ALA A 179 15.71 11.83 -6.84
N LEU A 180 15.57 10.60 -7.33
CA LEU A 180 14.44 10.18 -8.16
C LEU A 180 13.32 9.62 -7.30
N SER A 181 12.07 9.94 -7.65
CA SER A 181 10.88 9.42 -6.97
C SER A 181 10.15 8.41 -7.87
N PHE A 182 9.88 7.24 -7.31
CA PHE A 182 9.10 6.18 -7.93
C PHE A 182 8.03 5.69 -6.95
N LEU A 183 7.03 6.54 -6.73
CA LEU A 183 6.00 6.31 -5.69
C LEU A 183 5.32 4.95 -5.81
N GLY A 184 5.05 4.48 -7.03
CA GLY A 184 4.47 3.16 -7.23
C GLY A 184 5.37 2.01 -6.77
N TYR A 185 6.70 2.19 -6.83
CA TYR A 185 7.63 1.25 -6.23
C TYR A 185 7.63 1.38 -4.69
N ASP A 186 7.78 2.59 -4.16
CA ASP A 186 7.96 2.81 -2.73
C ASP A 186 6.70 2.41 -1.95
N GLU A 187 5.54 2.92 -2.35
CA GLU A 187 4.25 2.63 -1.71
C GLU A 187 3.75 1.21 -2.03
N GLY A 188 3.98 0.77 -3.28
CA GLY A 188 3.64 -0.59 -3.69
C GLY A 188 4.40 -1.65 -2.91
N TRP A 189 5.70 -1.45 -2.65
CA TRP A 189 6.49 -2.32 -1.76
C TRP A 189 5.95 -2.31 -0.33
N ALA A 190 5.73 -1.12 0.23
CA ALA A 190 5.26 -1.00 1.60
C ALA A 190 3.87 -1.65 1.78
N MET A 191 2.97 -1.49 0.82
CA MET A 191 1.69 -2.19 0.82
C MET A 191 1.83 -3.70 0.60
N TYR A 192 2.76 -4.15 -0.25
CA TYR A 192 3.04 -5.57 -0.46
C TYR A 192 3.46 -6.26 0.84
N VAL A 193 4.34 -5.65 1.62
CA VAL A 193 4.78 -6.21 2.90
C VAL A 193 3.75 -6.01 4.02
N GLU A 194 2.97 -4.93 3.99
CA GLU A 194 1.82 -4.71 4.86
C GLU A 194 0.82 -5.85 4.76
N MET A 195 0.36 -6.19 3.55
CA MET A 195 -0.59 -7.28 3.33
C MET A 195 -0.05 -8.64 3.78
N ARG A 196 1.25 -8.86 3.69
CA ARG A 196 1.91 -10.08 4.18
C ARG A 196 2.04 -10.12 5.70
N SER A 197 2.15 -8.94 6.34
CA SER A 197 2.34 -8.84 7.79
C SER A 197 1.17 -9.37 8.60
N TYR A 198 -0.05 -9.35 8.07
CA TYR A 198 -1.22 -9.93 8.71
C TYR A 198 -1.04 -11.43 9.01
N ASN A 199 -0.22 -12.15 8.22
CA ASN A 199 0.08 -13.56 8.45
C ASN A 199 1.12 -13.82 9.55
N LEU A 200 1.77 -12.78 10.05
CA LEU A 200 2.83 -12.90 11.06
C LEU A 200 2.30 -12.76 12.49
N VAL A 201 1.08 -12.28 12.67
CA VAL A 201 0.49 -12.01 14.00
C VAL A 201 -0.69 -12.93 14.30
N THR A 202 -0.98 -13.08 15.59
CA THR A 202 -2.17 -13.74 16.12
C THR A 202 -2.99 -12.78 16.94
N TYR A 203 -4.29 -13.05 17.06
CA TYR A 203 -5.24 -12.15 17.71
C TYR A 203 -5.86 -12.79 18.94
N GLU A 204 -6.02 -12.01 20.01
CA GLU A 204 -6.67 -12.47 21.23
C GLU A 204 -8.18 -12.66 21.00
N ASN A 205 -8.74 -13.71 21.63
CA ASN A 205 -10.17 -13.99 21.71
C ASN A 205 -10.90 -14.31 20.39
N TYR A 206 -10.25 -14.24 19.24
CA TYR A 206 -10.83 -14.53 17.93
C TYR A 206 -9.98 -15.51 17.14
N ASP A 207 -10.58 -16.17 16.16
CA ASP A 207 -9.83 -16.99 15.22
C ASP A 207 -8.99 -16.08 14.30
N SER A 208 -7.69 -16.19 14.44
CA SER A 208 -6.72 -15.34 13.75
C SER A 208 -6.76 -15.48 12.22
N GLU A 209 -7.19 -16.62 11.69
CA GLU A 209 -7.34 -16.83 10.24
C GLU A 209 -8.43 -15.91 9.70
N TYR A 210 -9.61 -15.91 10.32
CA TYR A 210 -10.72 -15.04 9.90
C TYR A 210 -10.47 -13.57 10.17
N VAL A 211 -9.76 -13.21 11.25
CA VAL A 211 -9.39 -11.80 11.49
C VAL A 211 -8.45 -11.29 10.40
N ARG A 212 -7.46 -12.09 9.98
CA ARG A 212 -6.58 -11.77 8.87
C ARG A 212 -7.34 -11.59 7.57
N GLU A 213 -8.24 -12.54 7.25
CA GLU A 213 -9.08 -12.46 6.06
C GLU A 213 -9.92 -11.19 6.05
N MET A 214 -10.48 -10.77 7.19
CA MET A 214 -11.23 -9.51 7.30
C MET A 214 -10.36 -8.29 7.00
N TYR A 215 -9.16 -8.19 7.61
CA TYR A 215 -8.26 -7.07 7.36
C TYR A 215 -7.78 -7.04 5.91
N ILE A 216 -7.37 -8.19 5.37
CA ILE A 216 -6.94 -8.29 3.97
C ILE A 216 -8.09 -7.91 3.03
N ALA A 217 -9.25 -8.51 3.18
CA ALA A 217 -10.39 -8.26 2.30
C ALA A 217 -10.89 -6.82 2.41
N GLY A 218 -10.99 -6.27 3.63
CA GLY A 218 -11.41 -4.88 3.86
C GLY A 218 -10.43 -3.87 3.25
N THR A 219 -9.12 -4.10 3.42
CA THR A 219 -8.09 -3.24 2.81
C THR A 219 -8.14 -3.30 1.28
N LEU A 220 -8.19 -4.50 0.70
CA LEU A 220 -8.27 -4.69 -0.76
C LEU A 220 -9.53 -4.06 -1.33
N GLN A 221 -10.68 -4.24 -0.69
CA GLN A 221 -11.95 -3.67 -1.13
C GLN A 221 -11.92 -2.14 -1.13
N ASN A 222 -11.50 -1.54 0.00
CA ASN A 222 -11.48 -0.09 0.13
C ASN A 222 -10.52 0.58 -0.85
N ILE A 223 -9.32 0.04 -1.03
CA ILE A 223 -8.32 0.68 -1.88
C ILE A 223 -8.61 0.44 -3.38
N ALA A 224 -9.08 -0.75 -3.77
CA ALA A 224 -9.52 -1.00 -5.14
C ALA A 224 -10.69 -0.10 -5.53
N PHE A 225 -11.67 0.05 -4.63
CA PHE A 225 -12.79 0.98 -4.82
C PHE A 225 -12.29 2.43 -4.98
N SER A 226 -11.37 2.89 -4.14
CA SER A 226 -10.80 4.24 -4.20
C SER A 226 -10.03 4.48 -5.50
N CYS A 227 -9.28 3.49 -6.01
CA CYS A 227 -8.62 3.55 -7.32
C CYS A 227 -9.63 3.64 -8.47
N LEU A 228 -10.72 2.86 -8.42
CA LEU A 228 -11.77 2.93 -9.42
C LEU A 228 -12.49 4.28 -9.37
N ALA A 229 -12.77 4.82 -8.19
CA ALA A 229 -13.36 6.15 -8.03
C ALA A 229 -12.47 7.25 -8.67
N ASP A 230 -11.16 7.20 -8.43
CA ASP A 230 -10.19 8.12 -9.04
C ASP A 230 -10.25 8.04 -10.58
N ILE A 231 -10.21 6.83 -11.15
CA ILE A 231 -10.28 6.61 -12.60
C ILE A 231 -11.65 7.06 -13.16
N TYR A 232 -12.75 6.75 -12.47
CA TYR A 232 -14.09 7.15 -12.94
C TYR A 232 -14.27 8.66 -12.92
N VAL A 233 -13.78 9.36 -11.93
CA VAL A 233 -13.83 10.82 -11.87
C VAL A 233 -12.89 11.45 -12.89
N ASN A 234 -11.62 11.05 -12.92
CA ASN A 234 -10.58 11.75 -13.66
C ASN A 234 -10.41 11.30 -15.13
N TYR A 235 -10.88 10.09 -15.48
CA TYR A 235 -10.78 9.58 -16.85
C TYR A 235 -12.14 9.44 -17.54
N TYR A 236 -13.15 8.92 -16.83
CA TYR A 236 -14.49 8.73 -17.39
C TYR A 236 -15.42 9.92 -17.16
N GLY A 237 -15.08 10.84 -16.27
CA GLY A 237 -15.80 12.10 -16.07
C GLY A 237 -17.05 11.99 -15.22
N TYR A 238 -17.06 11.04 -14.27
CA TYR A 238 -18.17 10.91 -13.32
C TYR A 238 -18.40 12.24 -12.59
N THR A 239 -19.66 12.59 -12.46
CA THR A 239 -20.15 13.65 -11.55
C THR A 239 -20.25 13.10 -10.14
N VAL A 240 -20.48 14.00 -9.16
CA VAL A 240 -20.74 13.59 -7.75
C VAL A 240 -21.94 12.66 -7.66
N ASP A 241 -23.02 12.91 -8.41
CA ASP A 241 -24.23 12.08 -8.39
C ASP A 241 -23.97 10.68 -8.98
N GLU A 242 -23.18 10.59 -10.04
CA GLU A 242 -22.78 9.30 -10.63
C GLU A 242 -21.84 8.53 -9.70
N LEU A 243 -20.90 9.22 -9.03
CA LEU A 243 -20.04 8.62 -8.01
C LEU A 243 -20.88 8.13 -6.82
N ALA A 244 -21.86 8.90 -6.34
CA ALA A 244 -22.77 8.48 -5.26
C ALA A 244 -23.55 7.21 -5.61
N SER A 245 -24.04 7.13 -6.87
CA SER A 245 -24.72 5.91 -7.35
C SER A 245 -23.75 4.72 -7.36
N TYR A 246 -22.54 4.91 -7.88
CA TYR A 246 -21.52 3.88 -7.91
C TYR A 246 -21.14 3.40 -6.50
N MET A 247 -21.01 4.33 -5.54
CA MET A 247 -20.76 4.00 -4.13
C MET A 247 -21.87 3.10 -3.57
N ASN A 248 -23.14 3.50 -3.73
CA ASN A 248 -24.29 2.73 -3.23
C ASN A 248 -24.38 1.34 -3.87
N ASP A 249 -24.12 1.23 -5.17
CA ASP A 249 -24.16 -0.03 -5.91
C ASP A 249 -23.07 -1.02 -5.43
N ASN A 250 -21.97 -0.52 -4.84
CA ASN A 250 -20.88 -1.31 -4.28
C ASN A 250 -20.88 -1.39 -2.76
N GLY A 251 -21.97 -1.02 -2.09
CA GLY A 251 -22.13 -1.16 -0.64
C GLY A 251 -21.48 -0.04 0.19
N PHE A 252 -20.99 1.02 -0.45
CA PHE A 252 -20.44 2.20 0.22
C PHE A 252 -21.51 3.29 0.42
N ASN A 253 -21.29 4.17 1.38
CA ASN A 253 -22.23 5.25 1.66
C ASN A 253 -22.11 6.40 0.63
N GLY A 254 -23.07 6.47 -0.28
CA GLY A 254 -23.14 7.52 -1.31
C GLY A 254 -23.28 8.95 -0.77
N ASP A 255 -23.73 9.14 0.48
CA ASP A 255 -23.79 10.48 1.09
C ASP A 255 -22.38 11.09 1.29
N ALA A 256 -21.33 10.28 1.29
CA ALA A 256 -19.94 10.72 1.37
C ALA A 256 -19.32 11.08 0.00
N ALA A 257 -20.06 10.93 -1.10
CA ALA A 257 -19.54 11.07 -2.46
C ALA A 257 -18.90 12.44 -2.75
N GLN A 258 -19.41 13.53 -2.17
CA GLN A 258 -18.82 14.86 -2.37
C GLN A 258 -17.40 14.93 -1.83
N GLY A 259 -17.16 14.42 -0.62
CA GLY A 259 -15.82 14.43 -0.02
C GLY A 259 -14.84 13.54 -0.78
N LEU A 260 -15.28 12.37 -1.25
CA LEU A 260 -14.46 11.47 -2.06
C LEU A 260 -14.14 12.10 -3.43
N TYR A 261 -15.12 12.72 -4.07
CA TYR A 261 -14.96 13.43 -5.34
C TYR A 261 -13.92 14.56 -5.24
N ASP A 262 -14.03 15.39 -4.19
CA ASP A 262 -13.11 16.50 -3.95
C ASP A 262 -11.67 15.97 -3.78
N MET A 263 -11.49 14.88 -3.05
CA MET A 263 -10.19 14.22 -2.89
C MET A 263 -9.63 13.73 -4.24
N MET A 264 -10.45 13.10 -5.09
CA MET A 264 -10.01 12.61 -6.40
C MET A 264 -9.55 13.74 -7.33
N ILE A 265 -10.19 14.91 -7.29
CA ILE A 265 -9.79 16.06 -8.12
C ILE A 265 -8.62 16.85 -7.51
N GLU A 266 -8.43 16.81 -6.19
CA GLU A 266 -7.31 17.49 -5.51
C GLU A 266 -5.99 16.76 -5.78
N GLU A 267 -5.99 15.43 -5.76
CA GLU A 267 -4.79 14.63 -5.96
C GLU A 267 -5.03 13.40 -6.86
N PRO A 268 -5.16 13.60 -8.18
CA PRO A 268 -5.37 12.52 -9.12
C PRO A 268 -4.25 11.47 -9.11
N GLY A 269 -4.62 10.20 -9.09
CA GLY A 269 -3.68 9.08 -9.05
C GLY A 269 -3.07 8.82 -7.66
N TYR A 270 -3.65 9.38 -6.58
CA TYR A 270 -3.17 9.17 -5.22
C TYR A 270 -3.28 7.69 -4.79
N TYR A 271 -4.46 7.10 -4.80
CA TYR A 271 -4.65 5.70 -4.44
C TYR A 271 -4.02 4.72 -5.45
N PRO A 272 -4.08 4.97 -6.77
CA PRO A 272 -3.40 4.12 -7.74
C PRO A 272 -1.90 3.93 -7.50
N GLN A 273 -1.16 4.92 -6.99
CA GLN A 273 0.28 4.77 -6.72
C GLN A 273 0.57 3.68 -5.67
N TYR A 274 -0.29 3.53 -4.66
CA TYR A 274 -0.20 2.47 -3.66
C TYR A 274 -0.59 1.12 -4.26
N PHE A 275 -1.78 1.05 -4.81
CA PHE A 275 -2.41 -0.22 -5.09
C PHE A 275 -2.01 -0.85 -6.41
N ILE A 276 -1.85 -0.07 -7.47
CA ILE A 276 -1.30 -0.60 -8.73
C ILE A 276 0.14 -1.05 -8.50
N GLY A 277 0.94 -0.29 -7.75
CA GLY A 277 2.29 -0.71 -7.35
C GLY A 277 2.29 -2.04 -6.58
N TYR A 278 1.40 -2.19 -5.61
CA TYR A 278 1.20 -3.44 -4.88
C TYR A 278 0.88 -4.62 -5.82
N LEU A 279 -0.07 -4.44 -6.73
CA LEU A 279 -0.46 -5.48 -7.69
C LEU A 279 0.70 -5.87 -8.62
N GLU A 280 1.52 -4.92 -9.04
CA GLU A 280 2.72 -5.21 -9.82
C GLU A 280 3.73 -6.07 -9.04
N PHE A 281 3.94 -5.79 -7.74
CA PHE A 281 4.79 -6.63 -6.89
C PHE A 281 4.24 -8.04 -6.72
N VAL A 282 2.94 -8.19 -6.52
CA VAL A 282 2.28 -9.51 -6.43
C VAL A 282 2.45 -10.28 -7.73
N GLU A 283 2.10 -9.67 -8.86
CA GLU A 283 2.26 -10.30 -10.19
C GLU A 283 3.71 -10.70 -10.48
N LEU A 284 4.66 -9.85 -10.08
CA LEU A 284 6.08 -10.09 -10.33
C LEU A 284 6.63 -11.25 -9.49
N ARG A 285 6.18 -11.34 -8.22
CA ARG A 285 6.52 -12.46 -7.34
C ARG A 285 5.94 -13.78 -7.88
N ASP A 286 4.65 -13.79 -8.19
CA ASP A 286 3.97 -14.97 -8.71
C ASP A 286 4.60 -15.45 -10.02
N TYR A 287 4.99 -14.51 -10.89
CA TYR A 287 5.72 -14.82 -12.10
C TYR A 287 7.07 -15.47 -11.82
N ALA A 288 7.86 -14.94 -10.89
CA ALA A 288 9.16 -15.51 -10.54
C ALA A 288 9.01 -16.93 -9.95
N GLU A 289 8.04 -17.11 -9.07
CA GLU A 289 7.72 -18.40 -8.44
C GLU A 289 7.23 -19.43 -9.50
N GLU A 290 6.35 -19.04 -10.42
CA GLU A 290 5.91 -19.90 -11.53
C GLU A 290 7.09 -20.34 -12.42
N LYS A 291 8.01 -19.41 -12.73
CA LYS A 291 9.15 -19.71 -13.60
C LYS A 291 10.20 -20.59 -12.91
N LEU A 292 10.46 -20.40 -11.64
CA LEU A 292 11.50 -21.13 -10.92
C LEU A 292 10.97 -22.40 -10.25
N GLY A 293 9.69 -22.47 -9.90
CA GLY A 293 9.09 -23.62 -9.23
C GLY A 293 9.82 -23.97 -7.93
N ALA A 294 10.37 -25.18 -7.84
CA ALA A 294 11.10 -25.65 -6.64
C ALA A 294 12.43 -24.91 -6.39
N ASP A 295 12.96 -24.19 -7.37
CA ASP A 295 14.19 -23.42 -7.27
C ASP A 295 13.93 -21.95 -6.87
N PHE A 296 12.66 -21.58 -6.58
CA PHE A 296 12.31 -20.24 -6.11
C PHE A 296 12.83 -20.04 -4.68
N ASP A 297 13.68 -19.03 -4.51
CA ASP A 297 14.19 -18.58 -3.23
C ASP A 297 13.66 -17.18 -2.95
N GLU A 298 12.80 -17.06 -1.95
CA GLU A 298 12.11 -15.82 -1.61
C GLU A 298 13.09 -14.73 -1.14
N VAL A 299 14.12 -15.10 -0.37
CA VAL A 299 15.17 -14.16 0.08
C VAL A 299 15.95 -13.63 -1.11
N ALA A 300 16.35 -14.51 -2.04
CA ALA A 300 17.06 -14.10 -3.24
C ALA A 300 16.19 -13.23 -4.16
N TYR A 301 14.90 -13.54 -4.29
CA TYR A 301 13.93 -12.72 -5.02
C TYR A 301 13.82 -11.31 -4.41
N HIS A 302 13.53 -11.20 -3.11
CA HIS A 302 13.43 -9.90 -2.44
C HIS A 302 14.75 -9.11 -2.48
N LYS A 303 15.89 -9.82 -2.47
CA LYS A 303 17.20 -9.19 -2.66
C LYS A 303 17.31 -8.51 -4.02
N VAL A 304 16.88 -9.17 -5.10
CA VAL A 304 16.87 -8.57 -6.45
C VAL A 304 16.03 -7.31 -6.49
N ILE A 305 14.83 -7.35 -5.88
CA ILE A 305 13.94 -6.18 -5.78
C ILE A 305 14.65 -5.02 -5.07
N LEU A 306 15.15 -5.25 -3.86
CA LEU A 306 15.71 -4.22 -2.99
C LEU A 306 17.04 -3.66 -3.51
N GLU A 307 17.90 -4.50 -4.12
CA GLU A 307 19.15 -4.04 -4.74
C GLU A 307 18.91 -3.29 -6.06
N THR A 308 17.84 -3.62 -6.79
CA THR A 308 17.40 -2.82 -7.93
C THR A 308 16.96 -1.44 -7.47
N GLY A 309 16.24 -1.37 -6.36
CA GLY A 309 15.74 -0.14 -5.76
C GLY A 309 14.68 0.56 -6.61
N PRO A 310 14.23 1.77 -6.19
CA PRO A 310 13.11 2.46 -6.81
C PRO A 310 13.28 2.68 -8.32
N CYS A 311 12.33 2.15 -9.11
CA CYS A 311 12.29 2.24 -10.58
C CYS A 311 10.86 1.93 -11.07
N ASP A 312 10.64 2.06 -12.39
CA ASP A 312 9.41 1.55 -13.02
C ASP A 312 9.39 0.01 -13.06
N PHE A 313 8.18 -0.55 -13.17
CA PHE A 313 8.00 -2.00 -13.11
C PHE A 313 8.52 -2.75 -14.35
N ASP A 314 8.63 -2.11 -15.52
CA ASP A 314 9.26 -2.74 -16.68
C ASP A 314 10.77 -2.93 -16.43
N THR A 315 11.42 -1.96 -15.81
CA THR A 315 12.82 -2.06 -15.37
C THR A 315 13.00 -3.15 -14.31
N LEU A 316 12.10 -3.17 -13.30
CA LEU A 316 12.14 -4.17 -12.23
C LEU A 316 11.96 -5.57 -12.79
N ARG A 317 11.00 -5.75 -13.70
CA ARG A 317 10.75 -7.01 -14.40
C ARG A 317 11.98 -7.51 -15.14
N ALA A 318 12.68 -6.63 -15.85
CA ALA A 318 13.90 -7.00 -16.55
C ALA A 318 15.02 -7.49 -15.60
N GLN A 319 15.08 -7.00 -14.35
CA GLN A 319 16.03 -7.49 -13.36
C GLN A 319 15.61 -8.88 -12.81
N VAL A 320 14.33 -9.07 -12.58
CA VAL A 320 13.78 -10.39 -12.16
C VAL A 320 13.99 -11.42 -13.27
N ASP A 321 13.81 -11.08 -14.54
CA ASP A 321 14.08 -11.97 -15.67
C ASP A 321 15.55 -12.41 -15.69
N ARG A 322 16.50 -11.48 -15.47
CA ARG A 322 17.94 -11.80 -15.35
C ARG A 322 18.21 -12.74 -14.15
N TYR A 323 17.59 -12.49 -13.02
CA TYR A 323 17.69 -13.39 -11.86
C TYR A 323 17.21 -14.80 -12.22
N ILE A 324 16.05 -14.94 -12.85
CA ILE A 324 15.52 -16.23 -13.30
C ILE A 324 16.48 -16.94 -14.24
N GLU A 325 17.13 -16.23 -15.16
CA GLU A 325 18.13 -16.78 -16.08
C GLU A 325 19.40 -17.27 -15.35
N THR A 326 19.76 -16.66 -14.22
CA THR A 326 20.95 -17.09 -13.43
C THR A 326 20.70 -18.32 -12.56
N VAL A 327 19.43 -18.60 -12.20
CA VAL A 327 19.05 -19.76 -11.37
C VAL A 327 18.85 -21.01 -12.22
N LYS A 328 18.36 -20.86 -13.46
CA LYS A 328 18.16 -21.96 -14.43
C LYS A 328 19.45 -22.36 -15.12
#